data_2191f02507d01e9c3a0832b9245229a8
#
_entry.id   2191f02507d01e9c3a0832b9245229a8
#
_cell.length_a   1.000
_cell.length_b   1.000
_cell.length_c   1.000
_cell.angle_alpha   90.00
_cell.angle_beta   90.00
_cell.angle_gamma   90.00
#
_symmetry.space_group_name_H-M   'P 1'
#
loop_
_entity.id
_entity.type
_entity.pdbx_description
1 polymer ?
#
loop_
_entity_poly.entity_id
_entity_poly.type
_entity_poly.pdbx_seq_one_letter_code
_entity_poly.pdbx_strand_id
1 'polypeptide(L)'
;MGYELLQKRPRRELFRSGVVPNCKKKKLLNEEVDEAVVNDNVDNVVNDELPCQSSSFFSPVSEHSYFSSSLTQQCEGCSYKKNVIDSLVSKINMLTSQVKTANRVKVFNTKKSVFTWRKIKTDQKMNFYTGIVSIAMFESVFQLLNPYLSKIRYWRGPKRANSYSKVKRTYSTPANKILTHRDEFLLTLMTLRLGLLNEDLADRFGISPTICSNTFTTLIQILSKILGNALVVWLPREAIRDNLPDAFIKTGHSKCRVIIDCTEVFIARPKSLPNQAATWSDYKHHNTIKFLIGISPAGFITFLSDCYGGRASDRYITKDSGFYELLERDNKVMADRGFQIREELLLKFCSLSVPPGARIKSQMTSTECKNTKEIANLQIHVERAINRVKFYRILKTVLPITMRQHADDIVKACAALCNLKPRLIR
;
A
#
# COMPACT_ATOMS: atom_id res chain seq x y z
N MET A 1 32.26 16.62 6.50
CA MET A 1 32.78 16.25 5.19
C MET A 1 32.15 14.94 4.76
N GLY A 2 31.50 14.88 3.57
CA GLY A 2 31.02 13.64 2.95
C GLY A 2 29.50 13.50 2.81
N TYR A 3 28.81 14.49 2.27
CA TYR A 3 27.44 14.35 1.74
C TYR A 3 27.42 14.56 0.22
N GLU A 4 28.16 13.75 -0.49
CA GLU A 4 28.00 13.60 -1.94
C GLU A 4 28.00 12.13 -2.26
N LEU A 5 26.90 11.66 -2.86
CA LEU A 5 26.66 10.50 -3.69
C LEU A 5 25.25 9.91 -3.45
N LEU A 6 24.22 10.75 -3.65
CA LEU A 6 22.91 10.27 -4.01
C LEU A 6 22.68 10.55 -5.49
N GLN A 7 23.41 9.84 -6.36
CA GLN A 7 23.04 9.75 -7.77
C GLN A 7 21.66 9.10 -7.85
N LYS A 8 20.70 9.85 -8.40
CA LYS A 8 19.37 9.38 -8.76
C LYS A 8 19.52 8.23 -9.76
N ARG A 9 19.40 6.98 -9.29
CA ARG A 9 19.18 5.85 -10.21
C ARG A 9 17.85 6.09 -10.91
N PRO A 10 17.73 5.93 -12.24
CA PRO A 10 16.46 6.02 -12.95
C PRO A 10 15.51 4.96 -12.37
N ARG A 11 14.21 5.29 -12.25
CA ARG A 11 13.19 4.32 -11.85
C ARG A 11 13.22 3.17 -12.83
N ARG A 12 13.67 2.00 -12.36
CA ARG A 12 13.64 0.76 -13.15
C ARG A 12 12.18 0.37 -13.37
N GLU A 13 11.80 0.12 -14.61
CA GLU A 13 10.46 -0.40 -14.89
C GLU A 13 10.30 -1.77 -14.23
N LEU A 14 9.13 -2.03 -13.62
CA LEU A 14 8.79 -3.27 -12.92
C LEU A 14 8.91 -4.55 -13.78
N PHE A 15 9.17 -4.39 -15.10
CA PHE A 15 9.25 -5.46 -16.07
C PHE A 15 10.50 -5.31 -16.92
N ARG A 16 11.65 -5.73 -16.41
CA ARG A 16 12.76 -6.08 -17.27
C ARG A 16 12.52 -7.49 -17.80
N SER A 17 12.00 -7.57 -19.03
CA SER A 17 11.90 -8.83 -19.77
C SER A 17 13.30 -9.37 -19.99
N GLY A 18 13.52 -10.62 -19.61
CA GLY A 18 14.64 -11.40 -20.11
C GLY A 18 14.61 -11.38 -21.65
N VAL A 19 15.76 -11.21 -22.23
CA VAL A 19 16.12 -11.10 -23.64
C VAL A 19 15.11 -11.79 -24.57
N VAL A 20 14.43 -10.99 -25.39
CA VAL A 20 13.79 -11.47 -26.64
C VAL A 20 14.80 -11.30 -27.76
N PRO A 21 15.05 -12.33 -28.59
CA PRO A 21 15.95 -12.21 -29.75
C PRO A 21 15.42 -11.17 -30.72
N ASN A 22 16.33 -10.38 -31.28
CA ASN A 22 16.13 -9.40 -32.35
C ASN A 22 15.10 -9.85 -33.37
N CYS A 23 13.96 -9.22 -33.44
CA CYS A 23 13.07 -9.23 -34.59
C CYS A 23 12.92 -7.82 -35.15
N LYS A 24 13.21 -7.71 -36.45
CA LYS A 24 13.38 -6.50 -37.25
C LYS A 24 12.22 -5.49 -37.06
N LYS A 25 12.57 -4.21 -36.92
CA LYS A 25 11.70 -3.05 -36.98
C LYS A 25 10.82 -3.08 -38.25
N LYS A 26 9.51 -3.25 -38.07
CA LYS A 26 8.50 -2.76 -39.01
C LYS A 26 7.79 -1.58 -38.38
N LYS A 27 7.90 -0.44 -39.07
CA LYS A 27 7.05 0.73 -38.85
C LYS A 27 5.58 0.31 -39.02
N LEU A 28 4.75 0.58 -38.05
CA LEU A 28 3.31 0.58 -38.25
C LEU A 28 2.76 1.91 -37.70
N LEU A 29 1.99 2.47 -38.56
CA LEU A 29 1.26 3.73 -38.55
C LEU A 29 0.41 3.93 -37.30
N ASN A 30 0.28 5.20 -36.92
CA ASN A 30 -0.74 5.74 -36.02
C ASN A 30 -2.13 5.41 -36.59
N GLU A 31 -2.94 4.71 -35.82
CA GLU A 31 -4.39 4.77 -35.92
C GLU A 31 -4.92 5.21 -34.57
N GLU A 32 -5.51 6.39 -34.62
CA GLU A 32 -6.37 6.96 -33.60
C GLU A 32 -7.58 6.02 -33.46
N VAL A 33 -7.85 5.56 -32.26
CA VAL A 33 -9.11 4.86 -31.95
C VAL A 33 -9.84 5.67 -30.91
N ASP A 34 -10.97 6.19 -31.34
CA ASP A 34 -11.97 6.92 -30.60
C ASP A 34 -12.34 6.26 -29.28
N GLU A 35 -12.34 7.04 -28.20
CA GLU A 35 -12.92 6.69 -26.92
C GLU A 35 -14.44 6.67 -27.03
N ALA A 36 -15.01 5.49 -27.12
CA ALA A 36 -16.46 5.29 -26.90
C ALA A 36 -16.76 5.49 -25.40
N VAL A 37 -17.47 6.58 -25.12
CA VAL A 37 -18.10 6.88 -23.84
C VAL A 37 -19.18 5.84 -23.58
N VAL A 38 -18.98 4.96 -22.63
CA VAL A 38 -20.03 4.12 -22.07
C VAL A 38 -20.65 4.88 -20.92
N ASN A 39 -21.83 5.43 -21.16
CA ASN A 39 -22.74 5.93 -20.14
C ASN A 39 -23.42 4.73 -19.48
N ASP A 40 -23.06 4.46 -18.22
CA ASP A 40 -23.90 3.64 -17.36
C ASP A 40 -25.07 4.49 -16.85
N ASN A 41 -26.25 4.18 -17.38
CA ASN A 41 -27.52 4.66 -16.90
C ASN A 41 -27.79 4.11 -15.50
N VAL A 42 -27.96 4.99 -14.55
CA VAL A 42 -28.58 4.70 -13.26
C VAL A 42 -30.01 5.21 -13.29
N ASP A 43 -30.87 4.25 -13.22
CA ASP A 43 -32.25 4.23 -12.74
C ASP A 43 -33.14 5.49 -12.81
N ASN A 44 -34.12 5.36 -13.68
CA ASN A 44 -35.37 6.08 -13.76
C ASN A 44 -36.10 6.08 -12.41
N VAL A 45 -36.17 7.21 -11.76
CA VAL A 45 -37.24 7.55 -10.83
C VAL A 45 -38.35 8.17 -11.66
N VAL A 46 -39.48 7.46 -11.70
CA VAL A 46 -40.74 7.84 -12.34
C VAL A 46 -41.17 9.19 -11.77
N ASN A 47 -41.16 10.23 -12.58
CA ASN A 47 -41.90 11.46 -12.37
C ASN A 47 -43.28 11.28 -13.02
N ASP A 48 -44.29 11.05 -12.21
CA ASP A 48 -45.66 11.21 -12.61
C ASP A 48 -45.93 12.69 -12.87
N GLU A 49 -45.85 13.10 -14.13
CA GLU A 49 -46.35 14.38 -14.60
C GLU A 49 -47.86 14.31 -14.68
N LEU A 50 -48.54 15.00 -13.77
CA LEU A 50 -49.94 15.37 -13.92
C LEU A 50 -50.08 16.43 -15.01
N PRO A 51 -51.00 16.25 -15.98
CA PRO A 51 -51.15 17.16 -17.09
C PRO A 51 -51.71 18.50 -16.63
N CYS A 52 -50.94 19.56 -16.92
CA CYS A 52 -51.37 20.94 -16.75
C CYS A 52 -52.40 21.28 -17.78
N GLN A 53 -53.71 21.24 -17.40
CA GLN A 53 -54.77 21.80 -18.20
C GLN A 53 -54.70 23.33 -18.10
N SER A 54 -54.34 23.97 -19.21
CA SER A 54 -54.50 25.38 -19.44
C SER A 54 -55.98 25.74 -19.47
N SER A 55 -56.50 26.38 -18.45
CA SER A 55 -57.73 27.13 -18.52
C SER A 55 -57.43 28.61 -18.30
N SER A 56 -57.43 29.33 -19.42
CA SER A 56 -57.64 30.77 -19.51
C SER A 56 -58.89 31.14 -18.73
N PHE A 57 -58.82 32.08 -17.84
CA PHE A 57 -59.85 33.06 -17.48
C PHE A 57 -59.42 33.74 -16.18
N PHE A 58 -58.67 34.82 -16.28
CA PHE A 58 -58.72 35.90 -15.30
C PHE A 58 -58.93 37.19 -16.04
N SER A 59 -60.19 37.60 -16.13
CA SER A 59 -60.56 38.98 -16.42
C SER A 59 -60.20 39.84 -15.23
N PRO A 60 -59.77 41.09 -15.43
CA PRO A 60 -59.39 42.01 -14.34
C PRO A 60 -60.64 42.36 -13.55
N VAL A 61 -60.62 42.11 -12.27
CA VAL A 61 -61.66 42.52 -11.33
C VAL A 61 -61.51 44.03 -11.17
N SER A 62 -62.61 44.70 -11.50
CA SER A 62 -62.83 46.13 -11.35
C SER A 62 -62.47 46.66 -9.97
N GLU A 63 -61.86 47.85 -9.92
CA GLU A 63 -61.56 48.61 -8.75
C GLU A 63 -62.80 48.78 -7.88
N HIS A 64 -62.76 48.30 -6.67
CA HIS A 64 -63.73 48.61 -5.65
C HIS A 64 -63.32 49.92 -4.96
N SER A 65 -64.08 50.98 -5.23
CA SER A 65 -64.03 52.24 -4.49
C SER A 65 -64.36 51.98 -3.03
N TYR A 66 -63.44 52.28 -2.15
CA TYR A 66 -63.64 52.24 -0.72
C TYR A 66 -64.36 53.48 -0.27
N PHE A 67 -65.60 53.31 0.08
CA PHE A 67 -66.33 54.28 0.89
C PHE A 67 -66.26 53.83 2.36
N SER A 68 -65.80 54.70 3.23
CA SER A 68 -65.64 54.46 4.65
C SER A 68 -67.00 54.45 5.37
N SER A 69 -67.26 53.38 6.06
CA SER A 69 -68.03 53.44 7.32
C SER A 69 -67.90 52.13 8.08
N SER A 70 -67.47 52.29 9.29
CA SER A 70 -67.54 51.40 10.45
C SER A 70 -68.41 50.15 10.30
N LEU A 71 -67.76 49.03 10.28
CA LEU A 71 -68.16 47.77 10.92
C LEU A 71 -67.24 46.67 10.39
N THR A 72 -66.44 46.10 11.23
CA THR A 72 -65.55 44.98 10.96
C THR A 72 -66.30 43.71 10.64
N GLN A 73 -66.90 43.62 9.46
CA GLN A 73 -67.23 42.31 8.86
C GLN A 73 -66.01 41.79 8.15
N GLN A 74 -65.26 40.93 8.82
CA GLN A 74 -64.19 40.17 8.19
C GLN A 74 -64.83 39.35 7.03
N CYS A 75 -64.41 39.63 5.82
CA CYS A 75 -64.78 38.84 4.67
C CYS A 75 -64.51 37.35 4.95
N GLU A 76 -65.53 36.48 4.83
CA GLU A 76 -65.39 35.05 5.08
C GLU A 76 -64.22 34.40 4.29
N GLY A 77 -64.03 34.83 3.03
CA GLY A 77 -62.90 34.40 2.21
C GLY A 77 -61.53 34.82 2.74
N CYS A 78 -61.43 36.01 3.38
CA CYS A 78 -60.18 36.45 4.04
C CYS A 78 -59.91 35.67 5.33
N SER A 79 -60.96 35.40 6.10
CA SER A 79 -60.89 34.57 7.31
C SER A 79 -60.45 33.13 6.98
N TYR A 80 -61.07 32.52 5.93
CA TYR A 80 -60.67 31.18 5.43
C TYR A 80 -59.19 31.14 4.98
N LYS A 81 -58.75 32.11 4.15
CA LYS A 81 -57.39 32.20 3.71
C LYS A 81 -56.40 32.35 4.86
N LYS A 82 -56.74 33.16 5.89
CA LYS A 82 -55.92 33.34 7.10
C LYS A 82 -55.77 32.02 7.84
N ASN A 83 -56.89 31.30 8.07
CA ASN A 83 -56.85 29.98 8.75
C ASN A 83 -56.01 28.96 7.97
N VAL A 84 -56.04 28.96 6.63
CA VAL A 84 -55.19 28.10 5.80
C VAL A 84 -53.74 28.48 5.94
N ILE A 85 -53.41 29.77 5.92
CA ILE A 85 -52.03 30.26 6.12
C ILE A 85 -51.53 29.88 7.50
N ASP A 86 -52.27 30.08 8.57
CA ASP A 86 -51.89 29.73 9.93
C ASP A 86 -51.67 28.21 10.07
N SER A 87 -52.51 27.40 9.43
CA SER A 87 -52.34 25.96 9.37
C SER A 87 -51.05 25.55 8.65
N LEU A 88 -50.76 26.18 7.52
CA LEU A 88 -49.53 25.90 6.75
C LEU A 88 -48.29 26.36 7.50
N VAL A 89 -48.31 27.55 8.17
CA VAL A 89 -47.20 28.03 8.99
C VAL A 89 -46.94 27.08 10.16
N SER A 90 -48.00 26.59 10.83
CA SER A 90 -47.89 25.59 11.90
C SER A 90 -47.24 24.29 11.37
N LYS A 91 -47.62 23.82 10.19
CA LYS A 91 -47.07 22.64 9.55
C LYS A 91 -45.60 22.83 9.16
N ILE A 92 -45.23 23.99 8.62
CA ILE A 92 -43.85 24.36 8.31
C ILE A 92 -42.99 24.38 9.60
N ASN A 93 -43.49 24.99 10.66
CA ASN A 93 -42.77 25.03 11.95
C ASN A 93 -42.56 23.63 12.53
N MET A 94 -43.56 22.77 12.45
CA MET A 94 -43.46 21.37 12.86
C MET A 94 -42.43 20.60 12.05
N LEU A 95 -42.46 20.71 10.70
CA LEU A 95 -41.52 20.07 9.82
C LEU A 95 -40.08 20.61 10.04
N THR A 96 -39.93 21.92 10.23
CA THR A 96 -38.65 22.54 10.54
C THR A 96 -38.05 22.02 11.85
N SER A 97 -38.88 21.82 12.89
CA SER A 97 -38.44 21.21 14.14
C SER A 97 -38.06 19.75 13.98
N GLN A 98 -38.81 19.00 13.18
CA GLN A 98 -38.47 17.59 12.83
C GLN A 98 -37.16 17.49 12.05
N VAL A 99 -36.91 18.38 11.08
CA VAL A 99 -35.65 18.45 10.35
C VAL A 99 -34.47 18.82 11.28
N LYS A 100 -34.69 19.79 12.20
CA LYS A 100 -33.68 20.14 13.20
C LYS A 100 -33.36 18.98 14.14
N THR A 101 -34.37 18.23 14.60
CA THR A 101 -34.17 17.03 15.43
C THR A 101 -33.53 15.89 14.64
N ALA A 102 -33.97 15.63 13.42
CA ALA A 102 -33.36 14.62 12.54
C ALA A 102 -31.88 14.96 12.23
N ASN A 103 -31.57 16.22 11.96
CA ASN A 103 -30.18 16.67 11.78
C ASN A 103 -29.35 16.56 13.07
N ARG A 104 -29.92 16.84 14.25
CA ARG A 104 -29.25 16.59 15.54
C ARG A 104 -28.97 15.10 15.76
N VAL A 105 -29.94 14.23 15.48
CA VAL A 105 -29.78 12.77 15.56
C VAL A 105 -28.76 12.27 14.54
N LYS A 106 -28.76 12.82 13.31
CA LYS A 106 -27.77 12.51 12.29
C LYS A 106 -26.37 12.94 12.72
N VAL A 107 -26.21 14.14 13.29
CA VAL A 107 -24.95 14.62 13.86
C VAL A 107 -24.55 13.81 15.11
N PHE A 108 -25.49 13.31 15.92
CA PHE A 108 -25.20 12.44 17.06
C PHE A 108 -24.81 11.03 16.62
N ASN A 109 -25.43 10.49 15.58
CA ASN A 109 -25.08 9.19 15.01
C ASN A 109 -23.81 9.22 14.14
N THR A 110 -23.45 10.37 13.55
CA THR A 110 -22.17 10.55 12.82
C THR A 110 -20.98 10.78 13.76
N LYS A 111 -21.18 10.93 15.05
CA LYS A 111 -20.14 10.71 16.07
C LYS A 111 -19.91 9.22 16.34
N LYS A 112 -20.04 8.34 15.33
CA LYS A 112 -19.34 7.06 15.35
C LYS A 112 -17.91 7.38 15.73
N SER A 113 -17.48 6.92 16.90
CA SER A 113 -16.19 7.28 17.45
C SER A 113 -15.08 6.89 16.47
N VAL A 114 -14.62 7.88 15.69
CA VAL A 114 -13.55 7.72 14.70
C VAL A 114 -12.39 6.98 15.33
N PHE A 115 -11.84 5.99 14.61
CA PHE A 115 -10.70 5.23 15.08
C PHE A 115 -9.45 6.13 15.02
N THR A 116 -8.77 6.26 16.15
CA THR A 116 -7.55 7.08 16.27
C THR A 116 -6.47 6.29 17.00
N TRP A 117 -5.21 6.67 16.86
CA TRP A 117 -4.10 6.04 17.55
C TRP A 117 -4.26 6.06 19.08
N ARG A 118 -4.94 7.08 19.64
CA ARG A 118 -5.22 7.22 21.07
C ARG A 118 -6.13 6.13 21.64
N LYS A 119 -6.87 5.40 20.79
CA LYS A 119 -7.70 4.25 21.19
C LYS A 119 -6.90 2.98 21.39
N ILE A 120 -5.65 2.94 20.93
CA ILE A 120 -4.75 1.83 21.11
C ILE A 120 -3.99 2.04 22.42
N LYS A 121 -4.44 1.37 23.50
CA LYS A 121 -3.90 1.55 24.85
C LYS A 121 -2.98 0.42 25.31
N THR A 122 -2.81 -0.64 24.52
CA THR A 122 -2.01 -1.80 24.88
C THR A 122 -1.08 -2.19 23.76
N ASP A 123 0.11 -2.72 24.10
CA ASP A 123 1.08 -3.22 23.14
C ASP A 123 0.52 -4.37 22.30
N GLN A 124 -0.35 -5.22 22.87
CA GLN A 124 -1.03 -6.26 22.12
C GLN A 124 -1.90 -5.72 20.99
N LYS A 125 -2.69 -4.65 21.27
CA LYS A 125 -3.49 -3.98 20.24
C LYS A 125 -2.60 -3.27 19.23
N MET A 126 -1.51 -2.65 19.66
CA MET A 126 -0.54 -2.02 18.75
C MET A 126 0.04 -3.06 17.79
N ASN A 127 0.50 -4.19 18.30
CA ASN A 127 1.02 -5.28 17.46
C ASN A 127 -0.06 -5.88 16.54
N PHE A 128 -1.29 -6.03 17.02
CA PHE A 128 -2.40 -6.53 16.20
C PHE A 128 -2.66 -5.62 14.99
N TYR A 129 -2.83 -4.30 15.23
CA TYR A 129 -3.20 -3.36 14.17
C TYR A 129 -2.02 -2.98 13.25
N THR A 130 -0.80 -2.92 13.76
CA THR A 130 0.35 -2.36 13.03
C THR A 130 1.47 -3.35 12.77
N GLY A 131 1.55 -4.43 13.54
CA GLY A 131 2.70 -5.35 13.52
C GLY A 131 3.93 -4.83 14.29
N ILE A 132 3.86 -3.62 14.86
CA ILE A 132 4.90 -3.06 15.73
C ILE A 132 4.71 -3.62 17.15
N VAL A 133 5.80 -3.97 17.81
CA VAL A 133 5.80 -4.76 19.06
C VAL A 133 5.18 -3.98 20.22
N SER A 134 5.43 -2.66 20.32
CA SER A 134 4.98 -1.84 21.45
C SER A 134 4.60 -0.42 21.03
N ILE A 135 3.82 0.26 21.88
CA ILE A 135 3.46 1.68 21.72
C ILE A 135 4.72 2.55 21.75
N ALA A 136 5.68 2.24 22.62
CA ALA A 136 6.94 2.97 22.68
C ALA A 136 7.72 2.89 21.36
N MET A 137 7.79 1.71 20.73
CA MET A 137 8.42 1.54 19.41
C MET A 137 7.65 2.31 18.32
N PHE A 138 6.31 2.31 18.36
CA PHE A 138 5.50 3.10 17.42
C PHE A 138 5.84 4.60 17.52
N GLU A 139 5.92 5.14 18.73
CA GLU A 139 6.29 6.54 18.95
C GLU A 139 7.73 6.84 18.52
N SER A 140 8.70 5.97 18.80
CA SER A 140 10.09 6.12 18.35
C SER A 140 10.19 6.18 16.83
N VAL A 141 9.49 5.29 16.12
CA VAL A 141 9.44 5.29 14.66
C VAL A 141 8.72 6.54 14.14
N PHE A 142 7.62 6.94 14.80
CA PHE A 142 6.91 8.15 14.42
C PHE A 142 7.77 9.41 14.59
N GLN A 143 8.52 9.53 15.68
CA GLN A 143 9.43 10.66 15.90
C GLN A 143 10.51 10.74 14.82
N LEU A 144 11.07 9.62 14.37
CA LEU A 144 12.01 9.56 13.26
C LEU A 144 11.37 10.08 11.95
N LEU A 145 10.09 9.81 11.73
CA LEU A 145 9.37 10.20 10.51
C LEU A 145 8.84 11.64 10.56
N ASN A 146 8.57 12.18 11.74
CA ASN A 146 7.88 13.46 11.94
C ASN A 146 8.50 14.65 11.17
N PRO A 147 9.84 14.83 11.07
CA PRO A 147 10.45 15.91 10.29
C PRO A 147 10.10 15.86 8.79
N TYR A 148 9.85 14.67 8.27
CA TYR A 148 9.48 14.46 6.87
C TYR A 148 7.98 14.63 6.65
N LEU A 149 7.16 14.25 7.64
CA LEU A 149 5.70 14.35 7.59
C LEU A 149 5.23 15.81 7.64
N SER A 150 5.94 16.69 8.31
CA SER A 150 5.61 18.13 8.37
C SER A 150 5.71 18.83 7.01
N LYS A 151 6.52 18.31 6.09
CA LYS A 151 6.77 18.84 4.74
C LYS A 151 6.07 18.04 3.64
N ILE A 152 5.12 17.18 4.00
CA ILE A 152 4.51 16.20 3.10
C ILE A 152 3.65 16.85 2.02
N ARG A 153 3.80 16.36 0.78
CA ARG A 153 2.90 16.63 -0.35
C ARG A 153 2.18 15.35 -0.69
N TYR A 154 0.85 15.37 -0.56
CA TYR A 154 0.06 14.19 -0.86
C TYR A 154 0.00 13.89 -2.35
N TRP A 155 0.04 12.61 -2.67
CA TRP A 155 -0.22 12.11 -4.01
C TRP A 155 -1.61 12.51 -4.49
N ARG A 156 -1.71 13.04 -5.72
CA ARG A 156 -2.99 13.51 -6.30
C ARG A 156 -3.28 12.87 -7.66
N GLY A 157 -2.62 11.75 -7.97
CA GLY A 157 -2.74 11.05 -9.24
C GLY A 157 -1.75 11.52 -10.31
N PRO A 158 -1.52 10.70 -11.35
CA PRO A 158 -0.49 10.96 -12.38
C PRO A 158 -0.75 12.21 -13.22
N LYS A 159 -2.02 12.52 -13.55
CA LYS A 159 -2.40 13.69 -14.37
C LYS A 159 -2.14 15.04 -13.70
N ARG A 160 -2.06 15.10 -12.37
CA ARG A 160 -1.82 16.35 -11.61
C ARG A 160 -0.38 16.51 -11.17
N ALA A 161 0.43 15.48 -11.24
CA ALA A 161 1.87 15.58 -10.96
C ALA A 161 2.62 16.41 -12.03
N ASN A 162 2.13 16.45 -13.26
CA ASN A 162 2.73 17.16 -14.38
C ASN A 162 2.22 18.60 -14.54
N SER A 163 1.16 19.03 -13.87
CA SER A 163 0.72 20.41 -13.87
C SER A 163 1.52 21.23 -12.86
N TYR A 164 2.74 21.57 -13.20
CA TYR A 164 3.51 22.60 -12.54
C TYR A 164 2.86 23.97 -12.88
N SER A 165 1.78 24.32 -12.22
CA SER A 165 1.40 25.72 -12.20
C SER A 165 2.46 26.46 -11.36
N LYS A 166 3.04 27.49 -11.93
CA LYS A 166 4.10 28.35 -11.35
C LYS A 166 3.65 29.14 -10.11
N VAL A 167 2.54 28.77 -9.48
CA VAL A 167 2.08 29.41 -8.26
C VAL A 167 2.87 28.81 -7.10
N LYS A 168 3.76 29.60 -6.51
CA LYS A 168 4.35 29.36 -5.18
C LYS A 168 3.22 29.21 -4.15
N ARG A 169 2.67 28.00 -4.03
CA ARG A 169 1.76 27.71 -2.93
C ARG A 169 2.62 27.49 -1.69
N THR A 170 2.52 28.41 -0.77
CA THR A 170 2.93 28.23 0.62
C THR A 170 2.30 26.93 1.12
N TYR A 171 3.15 25.99 1.57
CA TYR A 171 2.72 24.68 2.08
C TYR A 171 2.10 24.88 3.47
N SER A 172 0.84 25.30 3.51
CA SER A 172 0.03 25.17 4.71
C SER A 172 -0.66 23.80 4.67
N THR A 173 -0.55 23.05 5.75
CA THR A 173 -1.48 21.96 6.01
C THR A 173 -2.89 22.50 5.80
N PRO A 174 -3.75 21.86 5.01
CA PRO A 174 -5.11 22.34 4.83
C PRO A 174 -5.72 22.59 6.21
N ALA A 175 -6.32 23.76 6.42
CA ALA A 175 -6.95 24.13 7.69
C ALA A 175 -7.98 23.11 8.18
N ASN A 176 -8.51 22.26 7.29
CA ASN A 176 -9.48 21.20 7.53
C ASN A 176 -8.85 19.80 7.47
N LYS A 177 -7.60 19.61 7.90
CA LYS A 177 -7.00 18.28 7.96
C LYS A 177 -7.71 17.44 9.02
N ILE A 178 -8.41 16.38 8.57
CA ILE A 178 -9.21 15.50 9.43
C ILE A 178 -8.32 14.58 10.29
N LEU A 179 -7.22 14.06 9.70
CA LEU A 179 -6.31 13.13 10.37
C LEU A 179 -5.06 13.84 10.89
N THR A 180 -4.63 13.44 12.09
CA THR A 180 -3.29 13.79 12.56
C THR A 180 -2.23 12.97 11.81
N HIS A 181 -0.96 13.41 11.79
CA HIS A 181 0.12 12.62 11.17
C HIS A 181 0.30 11.24 11.85
N ARG A 182 -0.01 11.13 13.15
CA ARG A 182 -0.01 9.83 13.84
C ARG A 182 -1.11 8.91 13.36
N ASP A 183 -2.31 9.45 13.11
CA ASP A 183 -3.43 8.67 12.58
C ASP A 183 -3.17 8.25 11.12
N GLU A 184 -2.55 9.10 10.31
CA GLU A 184 -2.12 8.76 8.95
C GLU A 184 -1.06 7.64 8.95
N PHE A 185 -0.09 7.71 9.86
CA PHE A 185 0.91 6.67 10.05
C PHE A 185 0.25 5.36 10.50
N LEU A 186 -0.66 5.43 11.48
CA LEU A 186 -1.44 4.27 11.91
C LEU A 186 -2.25 3.66 10.77
N LEU A 187 -2.97 4.46 9.98
CA LEU A 187 -3.72 4.02 8.81
C LEU A 187 -2.83 3.25 7.85
N THR A 188 -1.65 3.80 7.53
CA THR A 188 -0.69 3.17 6.63
C THR A 188 -0.20 1.82 7.16
N LEU A 189 0.14 1.75 8.45
CA LEU A 189 0.55 0.49 9.09
C LEU A 189 -0.60 -0.53 9.14
N MET A 190 -1.84 -0.09 9.39
CA MET A 190 -3.03 -0.97 9.36
C MET A 190 -3.27 -1.52 7.95
N THR A 191 -3.08 -0.70 6.92
CA THR A 191 -3.16 -1.16 5.52
C THR A 191 -2.14 -2.27 5.25
N LEU A 192 -0.89 -2.06 5.64
CA LEU A 192 0.16 -3.07 5.49
C LEU A 192 -0.14 -4.33 6.29
N ARG A 193 -0.47 -4.17 7.58
CA ARG A 193 -0.59 -5.28 8.54
C ARG A 193 -1.83 -6.12 8.33
N LEU A 194 -2.99 -5.48 8.10
CA LEU A 194 -4.29 -6.15 8.04
C LEU A 194 -4.76 -6.39 6.60
N GLY A 195 -4.24 -5.66 5.62
CA GLY A 195 -4.65 -5.75 4.22
C GLY A 195 -6.13 -5.36 4.02
N LEU A 196 -6.61 -4.36 4.76
CA LEU A 196 -7.98 -3.89 4.70
C LEU A 196 -8.25 -3.11 3.41
N LEU A 197 -9.49 -3.13 2.95
CA LEU A 197 -9.96 -2.32 1.84
C LEU A 197 -9.98 -0.83 2.22
N ASN A 198 -9.82 0.02 1.22
CA ASN A 198 -9.83 1.48 1.44
C ASN A 198 -11.17 1.97 1.99
N GLU A 199 -12.28 1.35 1.61
CA GLU A 199 -13.62 1.64 2.07
C GLU A 199 -13.76 1.37 3.59
N ASP A 200 -13.32 0.19 4.05
CA ASP A 200 -13.36 -0.17 5.48
C ASP A 200 -12.47 0.76 6.33
N LEU A 201 -11.27 1.09 5.81
CA LEU A 201 -10.38 2.04 6.49
C LEU A 201 -10.98 3.45 6.51
N ALA A 202 -11.60 3.88 5.42
CA ALA A 202 -12.25 5.17 5.32
C ALA A 202 -13.37 5.32 6.35
N ASP A 203 -14.22 4.30 6.51
CA ASP A 203 -15.27 4.27 7.52
C ASP A 203 -14.72 4.32 8.94
N ARG A 204 -13.66 3.57 9.23
CA ARG A 204 -13.02 3.56 10.56
C ARG A 204 -12.45 4.92 10.93
N PHE A 205 -11.77 5.58 9.99
CA PHE A 205 -11.10 6.86 10.22
C PHE A 205 -11.96 8.09 9.92
N GLY A 206 -13.20 7.91 9.45
CA GLY A 206 -14.13 9.00 9.13
C GLY A 206 -13.64 9.89 7.97
N ILE A 207 -13.02 9.29 6.95
CA ILE A 207 -12.49 9.96 5.76
C ILE A 207 -13.04 9.32 4.48
N SER A 208 -12.79 9.94 3.32
CA SER A 208 -13.14 9.30 2.05
C SER A 208 -12.13 8.23 1.62
N PRO A 209 -12.52 7.20 0.86
CA PRO A 209 -11.62 6.18 0.30
C PRO A 209 -10.48 6.79 -0.53
N THR A 210 -10.74 7.89 -1.22
CA THR A 210 -9.72 8.63 -2.00
C THR A 210 -8.64 9.22 -1.08
N ILE A 211 -9.03 9.82 0.06
CA ILE A 211 -8.08 10.35 1.04
C ILE A 211 -7.26 9.19 1.62
N CYS A 212 -7.90 8.06 1.94
CA CYS A 212 -7.23 6.85 2.43
C CYS A 212 -6.14 6.39 1.44
N SER A 213 -6.48 6.21 0.17
CA SER A 213 -5.56 5.80 -0.88
C SER A 213 -4.40 6.79 -1.09
N ASN A 214 -4.69 8.09 -1.14
CA ASN A 214 -3.68 9.12 -1.31
C ASN A 214 -2.71 9.19 -0.11
N THR A 215 -3.23 9.05 1.10
CA THR A 215 -2.43 8.98 2.33
C THR A 215 -1.52 7.78 2.31
N PHE A 216 -2.06 6.58 2.04
CA PHE A 216 -1.28 5.36 1.96
C PHE A 216 -0.17 5.47 0.90
N THR A 217 -0.51 5.87 -0.34
CA THR A 217 0.46 6.01 -1.44
C THR A 217 1.59 6.98 -1.08
N THR A 218 1.28 8.04 -0.37
CA THR A 218 2.28 9.04 0.01
C THR A 218 3.18 8.54 1.14
N LEU A 219 2.58 7.99 2.19
CA LEU A 219 3.34 7.55 3.35
C LEU A 219 4.17 6.30 3.06
N ILE A 220 3.70 5.38 2.22
CA ILE A 220 4.48 4.18 1.89
C ILE A 220 5.80 4.52 1.20
N GLN A 221 5.84 5.56 0.36
CA GLN A 221 7.08 6.04 -0.27
C GLN A 221 8.03 6.65 0.77
N ILE A 222 7.50 7.36 1.75
CA ILE A 222 8.31 7.94 2.85
C ILE A 222 8.87 6.81 3.73
N LEU A 223 8.02 5.85 4.12
CA LEU A 223 8.45 4.70 4.90
C LEU A 223 9.54 3.89 4.21
N SER A 224 9.36 3.61 2.91
CA SER A 224 10.35 2.91 2.09
C SER A 224 11.68 3.65 2.05
N LYS A 225 11.67 4.97 1.85
CA LYS A 225 12.89 5.77 1.79
C LYS A 225 13.58 5.91 3.14
N ILE A 226 12.83 6.20 4.19
CA ILE A 226 13.43 6.49 5.50
C ILE A 226 13.75 5.21 6.24
N LEU A 227 12.75 4.37 6.52
CA LEU A 227 12.95 3.13 7.26
C LEU A 227 13.67 2.07 6.44
N GLY A 228 13.36 1.97 5.14
CA GLY A 228 14.01 1.02 4.26
C GLY A 228 15.51 1.26 4.17
N ASN A 229 15.95 2.50 4.02
CA ASN A 229 17.38 2.82 3.95
C ASN A 229 18.08 2.77 5.31
N ALA A 230 17.35 3.00 6.42
CA ALA A 230 17.91 2.96 7.76
C ALA A 230 18.03 1.53 8.33
N LEU A 231 17.07 0.65 7.98
CA LEU A 231 16.92 -0.66 8.61
C LEU A 231 17.26 -1.85 7.71
N VAL A 232 17.19 -1.71 6.39
CA VAL A 232 17.61 -2.76 5.44
C VAL A 232 18.98 -2.36 4.90
N VAL A 233 20.01 -2.70 5.67
CA VAL A 233 21.40 -2.29 5.40
C VAL A 233 22.30 -3.51 5.29
N TRP A 234 23.30 -3.43 4.39
CA TRP A 234 24.31 -4.45 4.30
C TRP A 234 25.27 -4.30 5.48
N LEU A 235 25.18 -5.23 6.43
CA LEU A 235 25.97 -5.18 7.67
C LEU A 235 27.46 -5.38 7.37
N PRO A 236 28.38 -4.73 8.11
CA PRO A 236 29.82 -5.02 8.03
C PRO A 236 30.12 -6.47 8.45
N ARG A 237 31.24 -7.02 7.96
CA ARG A 237 31.63 -8.40 8.22
C ARG A 237 31.83 -8.68 9.72
N GLU A 238 32.40 -7.72 10.44
CA GLU A 238 32.64 -7.77 11.87
C GLU A 238 31.32 -7.92 12.63
N ALA A 239 30.35 -7.08 12.33
CA ALA A 239 29.03 -7.14 12.97
C ALA A 239 28.31 -8.47 12.76
N ILE A 240 28.53 -9.14 11.61
CA ILE A 240 27.99 -10.49 11.38
C ILE A 240 28.74 -11.53 12.18
N ARG A 241 30.07 -11.44 12.26
CA ARG A 241 30.93 -12.36 13.04
C ARG A 241 30.60 -12.30 14.53
N ASP A 242 30.46 -11.10 15.07
CA ASP A 242 30.17 -10.87 16.50
C ASP A 242 28.75 -11.35 16.90
N ASN A 243 27.86 -11.48 15.93
CA ASN A 243 26.50 -11.92 16.14
C ASN A 243 26.19 -13.27 15.45
N LEU A 244 27.23 -14.07 15.16
CA LEU A 244 27.05 -15.34 14.47
C LEU A 244 26.47 -16.39 15.45
N PRO A 245 25.34 -17.03 15.14
CA PRO A 245 24.77 -18.06 15.99
C PRO A 245 25.67 -19.31 16.05
N ASP A 246 25.71 -19.97 17.21
CA ASP A 246 26.49 -21.19 17.45
C ASP A 246 26.25 -22.31 16.44
N ALA A 247 25.02 -22.40 15.94
CA ALA A 247 24.65 -23.40 14.93
C ALA A 247 25.53 -23.30 13.66
N PHE A 248 25.88 -22.08 13.24
CA PHE A 248 26.73 -21.85 12.07
C PHE A 248 28.19 -22.20 12.33
N ILE A 249 28.66 -21.99 13.57
CA ILE A 249 30.02 -22.33 13.99
C ILE A 249 30.18 -23.86 14.04
N LYS A 250 29.24 -24.55 14.72
CA LYS A 250 29.24 -26.01 14.88
C LYS A 250 29.16 -26.79 13.57
N THR A 251 28.51 -26.22 12.55
CA THR A 251 28.37 -26.85 11.25
C THR A 251 29.42 -26.42 10.22
N GLY A 252 30.46 -25.68 10.63
CA GLY A 252 31.55 -25.25 9.72
C GLY A 252 31.16 -24.13 8.75
N HIS A 253 30.10 -23.38 9.09
CA HIS A 253 29.59 -22.27 8.27
C HIS A 253 29.95 -20.88 8.88
N SER A 254 31.06 -20.79 9.59
CA SER A 254 31.53 -19.55 10.25
C SER A 254 31.77 -18.37 9.29
N LYS A 255 32.07 -18.65 8.03
CA LYS A 255 32.23 -17.64 6.97
C LYS A 255 30.89 -17.24 6.28
N CYS A 256 29.74 -17.72 6.78
CA CYS A 256 28.45 -17.39 6.19
C CYS A 256 28.19 -15.88 6.32
N ARG A 257 28.04 -15.22 5.16
CA ARG A 257 27.80 -13.78 5.06
C ARG A 257 26.33 -13.45 4.99
N VAL A 258 25.62 -14.25 4.22
CA VAL A 258 24.22 -14.03 3.90
C VAL A 258 23.55 -15.33 3.48
N ILE A 259 22.30 -15.47 3.84
CA ILE A 259 21.40 -16.52 3.33
C ILE A 259 20.40 -15.84 2.42
N ILE A 260 20.28 -16.30 1.18
CA ILE A 260 19.42 -15.69 0.18
C ILE A 260 18.30 -16.64 -0.25
N ASP A 261 17.16 -16.08 -0.56
CA ASP A 261 16.05 -16.78 -1.20
C ASP A 261 15.20 -15.82 -2.03
N CYS A 262 14.52 -16.33 -3.05
CA CYS A 262 13.53 -15.59 -3.81
C CYS A 262 12.13 -15.91 -3.32
N THR A 263 11.32 -14.88 -3.17
CA THR A 263 9.93 -15.07 -2.77
C THR A 263 8.96 -14.32 -3.68
N GLU A 264 7.74 -14.84 -3.78
CA GLU A 264 6.71 -14.32 -4.65
C GLU A 264 5.50 -13.81 -3.85
N VAL A 265 4.88 -12.76 -4.37
CA VAL A 265 3.63 -12.17 -3.88
C VAL A 265 2.62 -12.18 -5.02
N PHE A 266 1.42 -12.67 -4.76
CA PHE A 266 0.33 -12.68 -5.74
C PHE A 266 -0.12 -11.27 -6.09
N ILE A 267 -0.38 -11.03 -7.37
CA ILE A 267 -0.95 -9.76 -7.86
C ILE A 267 -2.23 -10.03 -8.64
N ALA A 268 -3.13 -9.06 -8.65
CA ALA A 268 -4.28 -9.10 -9.54
C ALA A 268 -3.82 -9.17 -11.00
N ARG A 269 -4.53 -9.95 -11.81
CA ARG A 269 -4.19 -10.19 -13.21
C ARG A 269 -4.12 -8.87 -13.99
N PRO A 270 -2.97 -8.54 -14.64
CA PRO A 270 -2.86 -7.35 -15.47
C PRO A 270 -3.79 -7.42 -16.69
N LYS A 271 -4.31 -6.28 -17.16
CA LYS A 271 -5.15 -6.24 -18.37
C LYS A 271 -4.34 -6.51 -19.66
N SER A 272 -3.11 -6.05 -19.74
CA SER A 272 -2.24 -6.17 -20.91
C SER A 272 -1.63 -7.57 -20.99
N LEU A 273 -1.71 -8.24 -22.15
CA LEU A 273 -1.13 -9.56 -22.39
C LEU A 273 0.38 -9.63 -22.15
N PRO A 274 1.21 -8.65 -22.59
CA PRO A 274 2.65 -8.66 -22.28
C PRO A 274 2.92 -8.64 -20.77
N ASN A 275 2.14 -7.85 -20.01
CA ASN A 275 2.27 -7.79 -18.56
C ASN A 275 1.80 -9.09 -17.88
N GLN A 276 0.76 -9.74 -18.40
CA GLN A 276 0.35 -11.06 -17.92
C GLN A 276 1.48 -12.09 -18.11
N ALA A 277 2.05 -12.15 -19.30
CA ALA A 277 3.15 -13.07 -19.63
C ALA A 277 4.40 -12.80 -18.76
N ALA A 278 4.76 -11.53 -18.53
CA ALA A 278 5.92 -11.15 -17.73
C ALA A 278 5.73 -11.45 -16.23
N THR A 279 4.49 -11.41 -15.73
CA THR A 279 4.18 -11.65 -14.31
C THR A 279 3.72 -13.07 -14.01
N TRP A 280 3.51 -13.91 -15.01
CA TRP A 280 3.12 -15.28 -14.82
C TRP A 280 4.23 -16.09 -14.15
N SER A 281 3.90 -16.77 -13.06
CA SER A 281 4.78 -17.72 -12.38
C SER A 281 4.34 -19.13 -12.72
N ASP A 282 5.20 -19.89 -13.41
CA ASP A 282 4.94 -21.29 -13.71
C ASP A 282 4.92 -22.15 -12.44
N TYR A 283 5.63 -21.73 -11.40
CA TYR A 283 5.66 -22.42 -10.11
C TYR A 283 4.38 -22.21 -9.28
N LYS A 284 3.81 -20.98 -9.31
CA LYS A 284 2.60 -20.62 -8.53
C LYS A 284 1.32 -20.73 -9.34
N HIS A 285 1.38 -20.91 -10.67
CA HIS A 285 0.26 -20.92 -11.61
C HIS A 285 -0.63 -19.68 -11.45
N HIS A 286 0.03 -18.52 -11.21
CA HIS A 286 -0.64 -17.24 -10.96
C HIS A 286 0.26 -16.07 -11.38
N ASN A 287 -0.35 -14.89 -11.57
CA ASN A 287 0.44 -13.66 -11.77
C ASN A 287 1.04 -13.23 -10.43
N THR A 288 2.36 -13.03 -10.40
CA THR A 288 3.12 -12.69 -9.20
C THR A 288 4.15 -11.59 -9.47
N ILE A 289 4.59 -10.94 -8.42
CA ILE A 289 5.86 -10.23 -8.35
C ILE A 289 6.82 -11.04 -7.52
N LYS A 290 8.09 -11.03 -7.89
CA LYS A 290 9.16 -11.83 -7.27
C LYS A 290 10.32 -10.92 -6.87
N PHE A 291 10.92 -11.16 -5.72
CA PHE A 291 12.07 -10.40 -5.24
C PHE A 291 13.03 -11.30 -4.47
N LEU A 292 14.31 -10.92 -4.49
CA LEU A 292 15.37 -11.57 -3.73
C LEU A 292 15.46 -10.94 -2.34
N ILE A 293 15.48 -11.78 -1.31
CA ILE A 293 15.72 -11.39 0.07
C ILE A 293 17.01 -12.02 0.57
N GLY A 294 17.85 -11.24 1.26
CA GLY A 294 19.06 -11.70 1.92
C GLY A 294 19.00 -11.41 3.40
N ILE A 295 19.29 -12.43 4.24
CA ILE A 295 19.36 -12.27 5.68
C ILE A 295 20.77 -12.57 6.19
N SER A 296 21.17 -11.91 7.28
CA SER A 296 22.34 -12.33 8.06
C SER A 296 22.06 -13.69 8.73
N PRO A 297 23.11 -14.42 9.14
CA PRO A 297 22.93 -15.65 9.93
C PRO A 297 22.09 -15.47 11.19
N ALA A 298 22.10 -14.28 11.82
CA ALA A 298 21.26 -13.92 12.97
C ALA A 298 19.78 -13.61 12.60
N GLY A 299 19.43 -13.66 11.30
CA GLY A 299 18.06 -13.47 10.84
C GLY A 299 17.65 -12.02 10.60
N PHE A 300 18.60 -11.08 10.50
CA PHE A 300 18.34 -9.70 10.13
C PHE A 300 18.30 -9.55 8.61
N ILE A 301 17.29 -8.88 8.06
CA ILE A 301 17.17 -8.64 6.62
C ILE A 301 18.19 -7.58 6.21
N THR A 302 19.25 -8.00 5.50
CA THR A 302 20.39 -7.15 5.12
C THR A 302 20.32 -6.71 3.66
N PHE A 303 19.58 -7.45 2.84
CA PHE A 303 19.47 -7.20 1.43
C PHE A 303 18.04 -7.43 0.93
N LEU A 304 17.62 -6.58 0.01
CA LEU A 304 16.34 -6.71 -0.68
C LEU A 304 16.50 -6.15 -2.11
N SER A 305 16.12 -6.96 -3.11
CA SER A 305 16.08 -6.48 -4.48
C SER A 305 14.83 -5.65 -4.75
N ASP A 306 14.79 -4.96 -5.89
CA ASP A 306 13.57 -4.49 -6.49
C ASP A 306 12.66 -5.69 -6.85
N CYS A 307 11.37 -5.43 -7.08
CA CYS A 307 10.41 -6.45 -7.51
C CYS A 307 10.50 -6.69 -9.03
N TYR A 308 10.48 -7.96 -9.41
CA TYR A 308 10.46 -8.45 -10.79
C TYR A 308 9.13 -9.14 -11.10
N GLY A 309 8.81 -9.34 -12.38
CA GLY A 309 7.69 -10.21 -12.75
C GLY A 309 7.98 -11.67 -12.38
N GLY A 310 6.93 -12.44 -12.03
CA GLY A 310 7.05 -13.83 -11.56
C GLY A 310 7.79 -14.78 -12.51
N ARG A 311 7.83 -14.45 -13.80
CA ARG A 311 8.58 -15.19 -14.82
C ARG A 311 10.11 -15.08 -14.69
N ALA A 312 10.61 -14.06 -13.96
CA ALA A 312 12.05 -13.89 -13.81
C ALA A 312 12.68 -15.05 -13.03
N SER A 313 13.82 -15.58 -13.50
CA SER A 313 14.57 -16.62 -12.81
C SER A 313 15.34 -16.04 -11.61
N ASP A 314 15.60 -16.88 -10.59
CA ASP A 314 16.35 -16.49 -9.39
C ASP A 314 17.78 -16.04 -9.77
N ARG A 315 18.42 -16.71 -10.72
CA ARG A 315 19.72 -16.33 -11.27
C ARG A 315 19.69 -14.93 -11.90
N TYR A 316 18.65 -14.63 -12.69
CA TYR A 316 18.51 -13.31 -13.31
C TYR A 316 18.33 -12.22 -12.26
N ILE A 317 17.43 -12.43 -11.29
CA ILE A 317 17.18 -11.47 -10.22
C ILE A 317 18.46 -11.22 -9.42
N THR A 318 19.19 -12.27 -9.05
CA THR A 318 20.43 -12.14 -8.27
C THR A 318 21.49 -11.34 -9.05
N LYS A 319 21.59 -11.55 -10.37
CA LYS A 319 22.55 -10.83 -11.22
C LYS A 319 22.17 -9.36 -11.43
N ASP A 320 20.88 -9.07 -11.67
CA ASP A 320 20.42 -7.71 -12.00
C ASP A 320 20.23 -6.82 -10.75
N SER A 321 20.07 -7.41 -9.56
CA SER A 321 19.77 -6.69 -8.31
C SER A 321 20.95 -5.92 -7.71
N GLY A 322 22.16 -6.07 -8.24
CA GLY A 322 23.38 -5.51 -7.65
C GLY A 322 23.88 -6.29 -6.41
N PHE A 323 23.34 -7.50 -6.16
CA PHE A 323 23.73 -8.31 -5.00
C PHE A 323 25.23 -8.66 -5.01
N TYR A 324 25.79 -9.01 -6.18
CA TYR A 324 27.20 -9.39 -6.29
C TYR A 324 28.19 -8.24 -6.00
N GLU A 325 27.73 -6.99 -6.13
CA GLU A 325 28.56 -5.81 -5.85
C GLU A 325 28.81 -5.60 -4.34
N LEU A 326 27.96 -6.20 -3.51
CA LEU A 326 28.05 -6.13 -2.06
C LEU A 326 28.95 -7.22 -1.45
N LEU A 327 29.30 -8.23 -2.24
CA LEU A 327 30.09 -9.36 -1.77
C LEU A 327 31.56 -9.03 -1.76
N GLU A 328 32.21 -9.43 -0.69
CA GLU A 328 33.66 -9.33 -0.47
C GLU A 328 34.30 -10.72 -0.63
N ARG A 329 35.60 -10.71 -0.95
CA ARG A 329 36.39 -11.95 -1.03
C ARG A 329 36.20 -12.84 0.22
N ASP A 330 36.15 -14.16 0.02
CA ASP A 330 35.97 -15.18 1.07
C ASP A 330 34.59 -15.18 1.74
N ASN A 331 33.62 -14.41 1.22
CA ASN A 331 32.24 -14.54 1.70
C ASN A 331 31.64 -15.89 1.28
N LYS A 332 30.89 -16.50 2.21
CA LYS A 332 30.06 -17.68 1.92
C LYS A 332 28.60 -17.24 1.81
N VAL A 333 27.99 -17.48 0.65
CA VAL A 333 26.57 -17.28 0.42
C VAL A 333 25.86 -18.61 0.58
N MET A 334 24.77 -18.63 1.32
CA MET A 334 23.91 -19.81 1.46
C MET A 334 22.63 -19.56 0.68
N ALA A 335 22.20 -20.53 -0.11
CA ALA A 335 21.01 -20.43 -0.94
C ALA A 335 20.34 -21.81 -1.15
N ASP A 336 19.09 -21.83 -1.59
CA ASP A 336 18.44 -23.08 -1.95
C ASP A 336 19.05 -23.66 -3.25
N ARG A 337 18.81 -24.97 -3.45
CA ARG A 337 19.31 -25.75 -4.60
C ARG A 337 18.98 -25.14 -5.95
N GLY A 338 17.89 -24.37 -6.06
CA GLY A 338 17.46 -23.70 -7.27
C GLY A 338 18.38 -22.59 -7.76
N PHE A 339 19.28 -22.07 -6.88
CA PHE A 339 20.18 -20.98 -7.22
C PHE A 339 21.40 -21.46 -7.98
N GLN A 340 21.41 -21.28 -9.30
CA GLN A 340 22.52 -21.62 -10.19
C GLN A 340 23.48 -20.43 -10.36
N ILE A 341 24.12 -19.99 -9.27
CA ILE A 341 24.94 -18.77 -9.19
C ILE A 341 26.40 -19.08 -8.79
N ARG A 342 26.82 -20.34 -8.87
CA ARG A 342 28.16 -20.77 -8.41
C ARG A 342 29.27 -20.11 -9.21
N GLU A 343 29.12 -20.01 -10.51
CA GLU A 343 30.12 -19.42 -11.42
C GLU A 343 30.33 -17.94 -11.12
N GLU A 344 29.24 -17.19 -10.97
CA GLU A 344 29.28 -15.77 -10.66
C GLU A 344 29.95 -15.47 -9.29
N LEU A 345 29.70 -16.33 -8.30
CA LEU A 345 30.33 -16.22 -6.99
C LEU A 345 31.82 -16.56 -7.02
N LEU A 346 32.24 -17.56 -7.81
CA LEU A 346 33.65 -17.90 -7.98
C LEU A 346 34.44 -16.74 -8.58
N LEU A 347 33.87 -16.03 -9.55
CA LEU A 347 34.49 -14.81 -10.13
C LEU A 347 34.70 -13.70 -9.09
N LYS A 348 33.96 -13.71 -8.00
CA LYS A 348 34.11 -12.79 -6.85
C LYS A 348 34.94 -13.38 -5.70
N PHE A 349 35.58 -14.53 -5.88
CA PHE A 349 36.25 -15.30 -4.85
C PHE A 349 35.35 -15.61 -3.63
N CYS A 350 34.08 -15.84 -3.90
CA CYS A 350 33.08 -16.22 -2.92
C CYS A 350 32.66 -17.68 -3.08
N SER A 351 32.16 -18.29 -2.01
CA SER A 351 31.71 -19.67 -2.04
C SER A 351 30.21 -19.77 -1.91
N LEU A 352 29.57 -20.75 -2.60
CA LEU A 352 28.17 -21.06 -2.50
C LEU A 352 27.95 -22.34 -1.68
N SER A 353 27.09 -22.24 -0.66
CA SER A 353 26.61 -23.37 0.11
C SER A 353 25.15 -23.66 -0.23
N VAL A 354 24.92 -24.76 -0.92
CA VAL A 354 23.59 -25.27 -1.27
C VAL A 354 23.46 -26.74 -0.83
N PRO A 355 22.25 -27.23 -0.51
CA PRO A 355 22.07 -28.64 -0.19
C PRO A 355 22.50 -29.52 -1.35
N PRO A 356 23.30 -30.59 -1.11
CA PRO A 356 23.66 -31.55 -2.16
C PRO A 356 22.44 -32.12 -2.85
N GLY A 357 22.54 -32.39 -4.17
CA GLY A 357 21.44 -32.93 -4.97
C GLY A 357 21.65 -34.39 -5.30
N ALA A 358 20.59 -35.18 -5.27
CA ALA A 358 20.60 -36.59 -5.69
C ALA A 358 20.47 -36.80 -7.21
N ARG A 359 20.57 -35.74 -8.04
CA ARG A 359 20.20 -35.80 -9.47
C ARG A 359 20.97 -36.78 -10.34
N ILE A 360 22.14 -37.29 -9.90
CA ILE A 360 22.99 -38.19 -10.68
C ILE A 360 23.21 -39.55 -9.98
N LYS A 361 22.87 -39.67 -8.71
CA LYS A 361 23.07 -40.86 -7.90
C LYS A 361 21.73 -41.45 -7.53
N SER A 362 21.61 -42.79 -7.58
CA SER A 362 20.42 -43.50 -7.14
C SER A 362 20.16 -43.35 -5.64
N GLN A 363 21.20 -43.09 -4.86
CA GLN A 363 21.11 -42.91 -3.39
C GLN A 363 22.20 -41.95 -2.89
N MET A 364 21.87 -41.14 -1.88
CA MET A 364 22.80 -40.27 -1.19
C MET A 364 23.58 -41.03 -0.15
N THR A 365 24.87 -40.67 0.02
CA THR A 365 25.68 -41.22 1.11
C THR A 365 25.20 -40.70 2.48
N SER A 366 25.51 -41.41 3.55
CA SER A 366 25.18 -41.00 4.93
C SER A 366 25.73 -39.60 5.25
N THR A 367 26.95 -39.30 4.77
CA THR A 367 27.59 -38.00 4.94
C THR A 367 26.88 -36.89 4.16
N GLU A 368 26.46 -37.16 2.92
CA GLU A 368 25.68 -36.22 2.10
C GLU A 368 24.30 -35.92 2.73
N CYS A 369 23.66 -36.95 3.33
CA CYS A 369 22.43 -36.80 4.06
C CYS A 369 22.59 -35.91 5.29
N LYS A 370 23.66 -36.09 6.07
CA LYS A 370 23.97 -35.24 7.24
C LYS A 370 24.19 -33.78 6.80
N ASN A 371 25.05 -33.53 5.81
CA ASN A 371 25.34 -32.22 5.28
C ASN A 371 24.08 -31.55 4.72
N THR A 372 23.22 -32.29 4.01
CA THR A 372 21.95 -31.77 3.50
C THR A 372 21.06 -31.31 4.65
N LYS A 373 20.94 -32.13 5.71
CA LYS A 373 20.12 -31.81 6.88
C LYS A 373 20.66 -30.58 7.65
N GLU A 374 21.97 -30.46 7.79
CA GLU A 374 22.61 -29.33 8.43
C GLU A 374 22.38 -28.02 7.67
N ILE A 375 22.62 -28.01 6.34
CA ILE A 375 22.37 -26.84 5.49
C ILE A 375 20.88 -26.48 5.49
N ALA A 376 19.98 -27.46 5.38
CA ALA A 376 18.54 -27.20 5.40
C ALA A 376 18.08 -26.58 6.74
N ASN A 377 18.64 -27.06 7.87
CA ASN A 377 18.34 -26.47 9.18
C ASN A 377 18.79 -25.01 9.28
N LEU A 378 19.89 -24.63 8.65
CA LEU A 378 20.35 -23.23 8.61
C LEU A 378 19.50 -22.39 7.64
N GLN A 379 19.07 -22.96 6.52
CA GLN A 379 18.22 -22.26 5.54
C GLN A 379 16.80 -21.98 6.06
N ILE A 380 16.28 -22.73 7.01
CA ILE A 380 14.96 -22.48 7.62
C ILE A 380 14.83 -21.03 8.15
N HIS A 381 15.96 -20.38 8.43
CA HIS A 381 15.95 -19.01 8.95
C HIS A 381 15.55 -17.97 7.89
N VAL A 382 15.91 -18.16 6.61
CA VAL A 382 15.46 -17.27 5.55
C VAL A 382 13.97 -17.48 5.28
N GLU A 383 13.46 -18.69 5.34
CA GLU A 383 12.03 -18.97 5.24
C GLU A 383 11.24 -18.30 6.39
N ARG A 384 11.79 -18.37 7.63
CA ARG A 384 11.22 -17.66 8.79
C ARG A 384 11.19 -16.15 8.59
N ALA A 385 12.25 -15.58 7.99
CA ALA A 385 12.29 -14.14 7.67
C ALA A 385 11.25 -13.78 6.61
N ILE A 386 11.12 -14.59 5.55
CA ILE A 386 10.11 -14.44 4.52
C ILE A 386 8.70 -14.53 5.12
N ASN A 387 8.45 -15.50 5.97
CA ASN A 387 7.18 -15.63 6.68
C ASN A 387 6.91 -14.43 7.58
N ARG A 388 7.95 -13.86 8.20
CA ARG A 388 7.85 -12.63 9.01
C ARG A 388 7.48 -11.41 8.15
N VAL A 389 8.00 -11.30 6.92
CA VAL A 389 7.63 -10.27 5.95
C VAL A 389 6.19 -10.48 5.46
N LYS A 390 5.80 -11.72 5.15
CA LYS A 390 4.43 -12.08 4.74
C LYS A 390 3.41 -12.06 5.89
N PHE A 391 3.86 -11.84 7.13
CA PHE A 391 2.96 -11.54 8.25
C PHE A 391 2.21 -10.21 8.02
N TYR A 392 2.74 -9.32 7.22
CA TYR A 392 2.00 -8.18 6.69
C TYR A 392 1.05 -8.68 5.60
N ARG A 393 -0.26 -8.70 5.91
CA ARG A 393 -1.27 -9.36 5.08
C ARG A 393 -1.35 -8.80 3.67
N ILE A 394 -0.97 -7.55 3.46
CA ILE A 394 -0.88 -6.95 2.11
C ILE A 394 0.03 -7.76 1.17
N LEU A 395 1.07 -8.43 1.70
CA LEU A 395 1.98 -9.30 0.95
C LEU A 395 1.57 -10.77 0.95
N LYS A 396 0.58 -11.14 1.76
CA LYS A 396 0.06 -12.52 1.85
C LYS A 396 -1.16 -12.71 0.94
N THR A 397 -1.94 -11.66 0.73
CA THR A 397 -3.12 -11.64 -0.14
C THR A 397 -2.74 -11.24 -1.57
N VAL A 398 -3.70 -11.25 -2.48
CA VAL A 398 -3.51 -10.74 -3.84
C VAL A 398 -3.39 -9.22 -3.82
N LEU A 399 -2.25 -8.70 -4.21
CA LEU A 399 -2.01 -7.25 -4.28
C LEU A 399 -2.82 -6.64 -5.44
N PRO A 400 -3.66 -5.63 -5.19
CA PRO A 400 -4.42 -4.96 -6.23
C PRO A 400 -3.52 -4.38 -7.32
N ILE A 401 -3.99 -4.41 -8.57
CA ILE A 401 -3.21 -3.92 -9.71
C ILE A 401 -2.84 -2.43 -9.58
N THR A 402 -3.66 -1.64 -8.91
CA THR A 402 -3.43 -0.23 -8.61
C THR A 402 -2.25 0.01 -7.68
N MET A 403 -1.94 -0.97 -6.81
CA MET A 403 -0.81 -0.91 -5.87
C MET A 403 0.50 -1.46 -6.46
N ARG A 404 0.46 -2.07 -7.66
CA ARG A 404 1.63 -2.67 -8.32
C ARG A 404 2.80 -1.68 -8.46
N GLN A 405 2.52 -0.43 -8.81
CA GLN A 405 3.53 0.62 -8.97
C GLN A 405 4.26 0.99 -7.67
N HIS A 406 3.72 0.59 -6.52
CA HIS A 406 4.27 0.80 -5.19
C HIS A 406 4.78 -0.50 -4.55
N ALA A 407 4.88 -1.59 -5.33
CA ALA A 407 5.25 -2.90 -4.81
C ALA A 407 6.63 -2.88 -4.12
N ASP A 408 7.62 -2.23 -4.73
CA ASP A 408 8.96 -2.07 -4.17
C ASP A 408 8.92 -1.34 -2.82
N ASP A 409 8.16 -0.24 -2.75
CA ASP A 409 8.00 0.54 -1.53
C ASP A 409 7.30 -0.27 -0.44
N ILE A 410 6.25 -1.04 -0.80
CA ILE A 410 5.50 -1.88 0.13
C ILE A 410 6.41 -2.98 0.70
N VAL A 411 7.12 -3.70 -0.17
CA VAL A 411 8.02 -4.79 0.23
C VAL A 411 9.15 -4.26 1.11
N LYS A 412 9.76 -3.15 0.72
CA LYS A 412 10.87 -2.52 1.46
C LYS A 412 10.44 -1.99 2.82
N ALA A 413 9.28 -1.35 2.91
CA ALA A 413 8.72 -0.91 4.19
C ALA A 413 8.37 -2.09 5.11
N CYS A 414 7.77 -3.16 4.59
CA CYS A 414 7.47 -4.37 5.36
C CYS A 414 8.75 -5.06 5.87
N ALA A 415 9.79 -5.15 5.04
CA ALA A 415 11.09 -5.71 5.43
C ALA A 415 11.75 -4.88 6.53
N ALA A 416 11.75 -3.55 6.39
CA ALA A 416 12.26 -2.64 7.41
C ALA A 416 11.54 -2.79 8.76
N LEU A 417 10.19 -2.83 8.72
CA LEU A 417 9.39 -3.05 9.93
C LEU A 417 9.61 -4.43 10.55
N CYS A 418 10.01 -5.44 9.76
CA CYS A 418 10.39 -6.76 10.29
C CYS A 418 11.69 -6.70 11.10
N ASN A 419 12.63 -5.85 10.72
CA ASN A 419 13.89 -5.69 11.44
C ASN A 419 13.74 -4.97 12.79
N LEU A 420 12.59 -4.34 13.06
CA LEU A 420 12.24 -3.81 14.39
C LEU A 420 11.76 -4.89 15.38
N LYS A 421 11.53 -6.11 14.91
CA LYS A 421 11.12 -7.22 15.77
C LYS A 421 12.32 -7.89 16.44
N PRO A 422 12.12 -8.63 17.55
CA PRO A 422 13.18 -9.40 18.19
C PRO A 422 13.91 -10.33 17.21
N ARG A 423 15.18 -10.64 17.49
CA ARG A 423 16.01 -11.54 16.67
C ARG A 423 15.30 -12.84 16.37
N LEU A 424 15.50 -13.39 15.17
CA LEU A 424 14.93 -14.67 14.76
C LEU A 424 15.65 -15.86 15.43
N ILE A 425 16.93 -15.68 15.69
CA ILE A 425 17.85 -16.69 16.22
C ILE A 425 18.50 -16.09 17.46
N ARG A 426 18.48 -16.85 18.51
CA ARG A 426 19.19 -16.55 19.78
C ARG A 426 20.55 -17.23 19.78
#